data_1245a1c3e8688c8f9b84ae4dbf831080
#
_entry.id   1245a1c3e8688c8f9b84ae4dbf831080
#
_cell.length_a   1.000
_cell.length_b   1.000
_cell.length_c   1.000
_cell.angle_alpha   90.00
_cell.angle_beta   90.00
_cell.angle_gamma   90.00
#
_symmetry.space_group_name_H-M   'P 1'
#
loop_
_entity.id
_entity.type
_entity.pdbx_description
1 polymer ?
#
loop_
_entity_poly.entity_id
_entity_poly.type
_entity_poly.pdbx_seq_one_letter_code
_entity_poly.pdbx_strand_id
1 'polypeptide(L)'
;MIEQIQGIKTDKNTNFYIDLKRLNPIKEELETFLKDEKEMKTLSFSKKVMQSQEVKTNNNIEGYFDNIEEIEEIIKNDSSIKDKEKRSRIINLYKGYKYILTKQEISKENLKTLYKVLSKDLLSKYDLDHMGPYYRDDDVFIYYSDNVQIPPDKGIQKQQIEEHMNNYFKFLNNQKEETMTDHYVKSQIAHFYFIYIHPYFDINGRTARTTSMWHLLKNEAYPYIIFNRGIGNTKNIYYKEILKAKQSNNLTSFINYLLKSVKQELEKEYIMQVIQSTQNKNLSTTEITTVLDILSMKGLRTLKDYTYLYNQKNEKKRIKDIKEEMLDPLLEKNIITKERETNGRYNHSGKNFVFSLNKDKLELDKNKVKMIKL
;
A
#
# COMPACT_ATOMS: atom_id res chain seq x y z
N MET A 1 -0.87 -23.78 -15.74
CA MET A 1 -1.24 -23.47 -17.15
C MET A 1 -1.13 -21.96 -17.27
N ILE A 2 -0.38 -21.48 -18.25
CA ILE A 2 -0.26 -20.05 -18.53
C ILE A 2 -1.49 -19.65 -19.33
N GLU A 3 -2.23 -18.67 -18.84
CA GLU A 3 -3.47 -18.22 -19.46
C GLU A 3 -3.33 -16.77 -19.93
N GLN A 4 -4.00 -16.47 -21.04
CA GLN A 4 -4.12 -15.10 -21.53
C GLN A 4 -5.16 -14.34 -20.70
N ILE A 5 -4.80 -13.12 -20.27
CA ILE A 5 -5.74 -12.25 -19.56
C ILE A 5 -6.61 -11.55 -20.62
N GLN A 6 -7.87 -11.95 -20.70
CA GLN A 6 -8.80 -11.43 -21.71
C GLN A 6 -8.97 -9.91 -21.60
N GLY A 7 -8.72 -9.22 -22.70
CA GLY A 7 -8.87 -7.75 -22.78
C GLY A 7 -7.71 -6.94 -22.23
N ILE A 8 -6.72 -7.54 -21.58
CA ILE A 8 -5.54 -6.86 -21.04
C ILE A 8 -4.38 -7.01 -22.03
N LYS A 9 -4.20 -5.98 -22.85
CA LYS A 9 -3.33 -6.04 -24.02
C LYS A 9 -2.09 -5.17 -23.88
N THR A 10 -1.03 -5.56 -24.58
CA THR A 10 0.16 -4.73 -24.80
C THR A 10 -0.10 -3.67 -25.88
N ASP A 11 0.79 -2.70 -26.01
CA ASP A 11 0.83 -1.71 -27.11
C ASP A 11 0.93 -2.37 -28.51
N LYS A 12 1.42 -3.62 -28.57
CA LYS A 12 1.48 -4.44 -29.79
C LYS A 12 0.23 -5.31 -30.00
N ASN A 13 -0.85 -5.04 -29.27
CA ASN A 13 -2.14 -5.75 -29.35
C ASN A 13 -2.07 -7.26 -29.00
N THR A 14 -1.04 -7.70 -28.26
CA THR A 14 -0.96 -9.04 -27.69
C THR A 14 -1.49 -9.03 -26.25
N ASN A 15 -2.06 -10.15 -25.79
CA ASN A 15 -2.53 -10.22 -24.40
C ASN A 15 -1.37 -10.38 -23.41
N PHE A 16 -1.53 -9.85 -22.21
CA PHE A 16 -0.72 -10.25 -21.06
C PHE A 16 -1.14 -11.64 -20.58
N TYR A 17 -0.22 -12.31 -19.88
CA TYR A 17 -0.36 -13.68 -19.39
C TYR A 17 -0.29 -13.77 -17.88
N ILE A 18 -0.90 -14.83 -17.34
CA ILE A 18 -0.85 -15.20 -15.93
C ILE A 18 -0.77 -16.71 -15.77
N ASP A 19 0.01 -17.21 -14.83
CA ASP A 19 0.05 -18.63 -14.45
C ASP A 19 -0.69 -18.83 -13.13
N LEU A 20 -1.97 -19.18 -13.21
CA LEU A 20 -2.82 -19.37 -12.05
C LEU A 20 -2.31 -20.49 -11.14
N LYS A 21 -1.72 -21.57 -11.69
CA LYS A 21 -1.15 -22.66 -10.87
C LYS A 21 -0.07 -22.18 -9.92
N ARG A 22 0.76 -21.23 -10.34
CA ARG A 22 1.79 -20.64 -9.47
C ARG A 22 1.21 -19.71 -8.42
N LEU A 23 0.01 -19.19 -8.59
CA LEU A 23 -0.68 -18.33 -7.63
C LEU A 23 -1.55 -19.13 -6.66
N ASN A 24 -1.96 -20.37 -6.99
CA ASN A 24 -2.86 -21.17 -6.16
C ASN A 24 -2.39 -21.28 -4.70
N PRO A 25 -1.11 -21.58 -4.39
CA PRO A 25 -0.71 -21.72 -2.98
C PRO A 25 -0.96 -20.45 -2.16
N ILE A 26 -0.60 -19.28 -2.68
CA ILE A 26 -0.82 -18.02 -1.94
C ILE A 26 -2.31 -17.62 -1.95
N LYS A 27 -3.07 -17.96 -3.00
CA LYS A 27 -4.52 -17.75 -3.02
C LYS A 27 -5.22 -18.58 -1.95
N GLU A 28 -4.90 -19.87 -1.84
CA GLU A 28 -5.48 -20.78 -0.83
C GLU A 28 -5.16 -20.32 0.59
N GLU A 29 -3.91 -19.91 0.85
CA GLU A 29 -3.52 -19.37 2.15
C GLU A 29 -4.27 -18.07 2.48
N LEU A 30 -4.45 -17.20 1.49
CA LEU A 30 -5.16 -15.94 1.64
C LEU A 30 -6.66 -16.17 1.84
N GLU A 31 -7.25 -17.08 1.07
CA GLU A 31 -8.67 -17.46 1.18
C GLU A 31 -9.01 -17.98 2.57
N THR A 32 -8.15 -18.87 3.09
CA THR A 32 -8.29 -19.41 4.45
C THR A 32 -8.26 -18.30 5.48
N PHE A 33 -7.30 -17.39 5.37
CA PHE A 33 -7.18 -16.25 6.29
C PHE A 33 -8.40 -15.33 6.22
N LEU A 34 -8.85 -14.99 5.02
CA LEU A 34 -9.97 -14.07 4.79
C LEU A 34 -11.33 -14.63 5.23
N LYS A 35 -11.52 -15.96 5.19
CA LYS A 35 -12.74 -16.62 5.71
C LYS A 35 -12.87 -16.41 7.22
N ASP A 36 -11.78 -16.61 7.95
CA ASP A 36 -11.76 -16.41 9.40
C ASP A 36 -11.98 -14.94 9.78
N GLU A 37 -11.45 -14.02 8.98
CA GLU A 37 -11.61 -12.58 9.21
C GLU A 37 -13.04 -12.07 8.98
N LYS A 38 -13.84 -12.78 8.16
CA LYS A 38 -15.25 -12.43 7.96
C LYS A 38 -16.07 -12.56 9.25
N GLU A 39 -15.63 -13.44 10.14
CA GLU A 39 -16.19 -13.59 11.49
C GLU A 39 -15.66 -12.52 12.45
N MET A 40 -14.47 -11.96 12.20
CA MET A 40 -13.84 -10.91 13.00
C MET A 40 -14.29 -9.48 12.64
N LYS A 41 -15.45 -9.32 12.00
CA LYS A 41 -16.04 -8.02 11.58
C LYS A 41 -16.23 -6.98 12.69
N THR A 42 -15.98 -7.34 13.93
CA THR A 42 -16.14 -6.47 15.12
C THR A 42 -14.87 -5.71 15.48
N LEU A 43 -13.74 -6.02 14.89
CA LEU A 43 -12.47 -5.39 15.22
C LEU A 43 -12.17 -4.27 14.22
N SER A 44 -12.93 -3.19 14.31
CA SER A 44 -12.67 -1.98 13.54
C SER A 44 -11.48 -1.22 14.14
N PHE A 45 -10.34 -1.28 13.50
CA PHE A 45 -9.51 -0.08 13.44
C PHE A 45 -10.44 1.08 13.13
N SER A 46 -10.37 2.16 13.88
CA SER A 46 -11.25 3.28 13.60
C SER A 46 -11.02 3.66 12.12
N LYS A 47 -12.08 3.81 11.33
CA LYS A 47 -12.01 4.20 9.91
C LYS A 47 -11.08 5.38 9.67
N LYS A 48 -10.88 6.21 10.69
CA LYS A 48 -10.03 7.39 10.69
C LYS A 48 -8.54 7.05 10.70
N VAL A 49 -8.10 6.15 11.60
CA VAL A 49 -6.69 5.70 11.68
C VAL A 49 -6.30 5.02 10.37
N MET A 50 -7.20 4.22 9.82
CA MET A 50 -6.98 3.54 8.56
C MET A 50 -6.80 4.53 7.40
N GLN A 51 -7.63 5.56 7.32
CA GLN A 51 -7.53 6.58 6.26
C GLN A 51 -6.22 7.37 6.36
N SER A 52 -5.80 7.77 7.54
CA SER A 52 -4.54 8.48 7.75
C SER A 52 -3.33 7.62 7.40
N GLN A 53 -3.35 6.33 7.76
CA GLN A 53 -2.31 5.37 7.40
C GLN A 53 -2.21 5.16 5.87
N GLU A 54 -3.33 5.05 5.18
CA GLU A 54 -3.36 4.92 3.72
C GLU A 54 -2.85 6.18 3.02
N VAL A 55 -3.24 7.37 3.48
CA VAL A 55 -2.72 8.64 2.97
C VAL A 55 -1.20 8.69 3.15
N LYS A 56 -0.70 8.39 4.36
CA LYS A 56 0.72 8.34 4.66
C LYS A 56 1.45 7.38 3.73
N THR A 57 0.98 6.16 3.64
CA THR A 57 1.66 5.11 2.88
C THR A 57 1.66 5.40 1.38
N ASN A 58 0.55 5.91 0.85
CA ASN A 58 0.44 6.27 -0.55
C ASN A 58 1.40 7.43 -0.90
N ASN A 59 1.53 8.43 -0.02
CA ASN A 59 2.52 9.50 -0.15
C ASN A 59 3.97 8.96 -0.06
N ASN A 60 4.25 8.04 0.86
CA ASN A 60 5.58 7.45 1.01
C ASN A 60 6.04 6.70 -0.25
N ILE A 61 5.12 6.02 -0.96
CA ILE A 61 5.42 5.38 -2.24
C ILE A 61 5.89 6.40 -3.27
N GLU A 62 5.33 7.59 -3.27
CA GLU A 62 5.74 8.70 -4.15
C GLU A 62 6.99 9.46 -3.65
N GLY A 63 7.51 9.13 -2.46
CA GLY A 63 8.71 9.75 -1.89
C GLY A 63 8.45 10.90 -0.93
N TYR A 64 7.21 11.12 -0.52
CA TYR A 64 6.83 12.13 0.47
C TYR A 64 6.65 11.50 1.84
N PHE A 65 7.46 11.90 2.81
CA PHE A 65 7.54 11.29 4.15
C PHE A 65 6.95 12.22 5.21
N ASP A 66 5.65 12.18 5.37
CA ASP A 66 4.93 12.99 6.34
C ASP A 66 4.70 12.21 7.65
N ASN A 67 4.66 12.91 8.80
CA ASN A 67 4.32 12.31 10.09
C ASN A 67 2.82 12.05 10.18
N ILE A 68 2.44 10.97 10.87
CA ILE A 68 1.03 10.56 10.95
C ILE A 68 0.17 11.57 11.72
N GLU A 69 0.73 12.16 12.77
CA GLU A 69 0.07 13.17 13.58
C GLU A 69 -0.25 14.43 12.76
N GLU A 70 0.70 14.85 11.92
CA GLU A 70 0.53 15.99 11.03
C GLU A 70 -0.53 15.71 9.96
N ILE A 71 -0.53 14.51 9.38
CA ILE A 71 -1.57 14.07 8.43
C ILE A 71 -2.95 14.14 9.10
N GLU A 72 -3.08 13.66 10.33
CA GLU A 72 -4.35 13.71 11.07
C GLU A 72 -4.80 15.13 11.38
N GLU A 73 -3.87 16.01 11.72
CA GLU A 73 -4.15 17.43 11.94
C GLU A 73 -4.65 18.11 10.68
N ILE A 74 -3.96 17.91 9.54
CA ILE A 74 -4.37 18.45 8.25
C ILE A 74 -5.74 17.92 7.82
N ILE A 75 -6.02 16.65 8.06
CA ILE A 75 -7.35 16.05 7.76
C ILE A 75 -8.45 16.68 8.62
N LYS A 76 -8.15 17.02 9.87
CA LYS A 76 -9.11 17.68 10.77
C LYS A 76 -9.32 19.15 10.42
N ASN A 77 -8.24 19.85 10.14
CA ASN A 77 -8.21 21.28 9.90
C ASN A 77 -7.38 21.57 8.65
N ASP A 78 -8.06 21.67 7.52
CA ASP A 78 -7.50 21.92 6.19
C ASP A 78 -6.62 23.18 6.11
N SER A 79 -6.80 24.14 7.01
CA SER A 79 -6.05 25.42 7.05
C SER A 79 -4.84 25.40 8.00
N SER A 80 -4.56 24.30 8.66
CA SER A 80 -3.51 24.21 9.72
C SER A 80 -2.08 24.39 9.18
N ILE A 81 -1.84 24.21 7.88
CA ILE A 81 -0.51 24.24 7.28
C ILE A 81 -0.41 25.25 6.13
N LYS A 82 0.73 25.95 6.07
CA LYS A 82 1.02 26.96 5.01
C LYS A 82 1.52 26.32 3.70
N ASP A 83 2.12 25.15 3.75
CA ASP A 83 2.58 24.41 2.58
C ASP A 83 1.36 23.90 1.78
N LYS A 84 1.05 24.61 0.71
CA LYS A 84 -0.12 24.31 -0.14
C LYS A 84 0.00 22.98 -0.86
N GLU A 85 1.20 22.61 -1.31
CA GLU A 85 1.43 21.36 -2.04
C GLU A 85 1.26 20.15 -1.10
N LYS A 86 1.93 20.16 0.05
CA LYS A 86 1.80 19.12 1.08
C LYS A 86 0.34 18.96 1.50
N ARG A 87 -0.34 20.06 1.76
CA ARG A 87 -1.76 20.08 2.09
C ARG A 87 -2.61 19.44 0.99
N SER A 88 -2.42 19.84 -0.27
CA SER A 88 -3.17 19.29 -1.40
C SER A 88 -2.93 17.80 -1.56
N ARG A 89 -1.69 17.31 -1.46
CA ARG A 89 -1.38 15.88 -1.53
C ARG A 89 -2.15 15.07 -0.49
N ILE A 90 -2.19 15.54 0.77
CA ILE A 90 -2.85 14.85 1.87
C ILE A 90 -4.37 14.90 1.73
N ILE A 91 -4.93 16.09 1.53
CA ILE A 91 -6.38 16.29 1.46
C ILE A 91 -6.99 15.64 0.23
N ASN A 92 -6.30 15.67 -0.91
CA ASN A 92 -6.80 15.03 -2.13
C ASN A 92 -6.89 13.52 -2.01
N LEU A 93 -5.86 12.86 -1.45
CA LEU A 93 -5.91 11.42 -1.17
C LEU A 93 -7.05 11.09 -0.20
N TYR A 94 -7.18 11.84 0.89
CA TYR A 94 -8.26 11.64 1.86
C TYR A 94 -9.65 11.79 1.22
N LYS A 95 -9.85 12.83 0.39
CA LYS A 95 -11.09 13.03 -0.36
C LYS A 95 -11.31 11.94 -1.42
N GLY A 96 -10.25 11.48 -2.07
CA GLY A 96 -10.30 10.36 -3.01
C GLY A 96 -10.78 9.07 -2.33
N TYR A 97 -10.25 8.76 -1.15
CA TYR A 97 -10.72 7.62 -0.36
C TYR A 97 -12.18 7.78 0.09
N LYS A 98 -12.61 8.97 0.50
CA LYS A 98 -14.02 9.23 0.78
C LYS A 98 -14.91 9.04 -0.45
N TYR A 99 -14.45 9.46 -1.61
CA TYR A 99 -15.18 9.32 -2.85
C TYR A 99 -15.43 7.85 -3.20
N ILE A 100 -14.40 7.00 -3.14
CA ILE A 100 -14.56 5.58 -3.47
C ILE A 100 -15.42 4.80 -2.46
N LEU A 101 -15.54 5.28 -1.21
CA LEU A 101 -16.44 4.70 -0.21
C LEU A 101 -17.92 4.85 -0.57
N THR A 102 -18.29 5.68 -1.53
CA THR A 102 -19.67 5.80 -2.01
C THR A 102 -20.14 4.58 -2.81
N LYS A 103 -19.28 3.60 -3.05
CA LYS A 103 -19.54 2.36 -3.83
C LYS A 103 -20.08 2.62 -5.24
N GLN A 104 -19.69 3.73 -5.85
CA GLN A 104 -20.08 4.06 -7.21
C GLN A 104 -19.40 3.11 -8.22
N GLU A 105 -20.03 2.95 -9.38
CA GLU A 105 -19.47 2.17 -10.47
C GLU A 105 -18.12 2.75 -10.93
N ILE A 106 -17.16 1.86 -11.24
CA ILE A 106 -15.89 2.25 -11.85
C ILE A 106 -16.12 2.46 -13.35
N SER A 107 -16.55 3.66 -13.70
CA SER A 107 -16.76 4.10 -15.08
C SER A 107 -15.72 5.15 -15.49
N LYS A 108 -15.70 5.48 -16.77
CA LYS A 108 -14.83 6.52 -17.35
C LYS A 108 -15.09 7.88 -16.67
N GLU A 109 -16.34 8.23 -16.45
CA GLU A 109 -16.76 9.50 -15.83
C GLU A 109 -16.39 9.54 -14.36
N ASN A 110 -16.64 8.45 -13.63
CA ASN A 110 -16.34 8.36 -12.22
C ASN A 110 -14.82 8.32 -11.97
N LEU A 111 -14.05 7.65 -12.83
CA LEU A 111 -12.59 7.67 -12.76
C LEU A 111 -12.04 9.07 -13.05
N LYS A 112 -12.59 9.79 -14.04
CA LYS A 112 -12.24 11.19 -14.30
C LYS A 112 -12.52 12.08 -13.08
N THR A 113 -13.63 11.85 -12.40
CA THR A 113 -13.98 12.59 -11.18
C THR A 113 -12.99 12.28 -10.07
N LEU A 114 -12.66 11.00 -9.84
CA LEU A 114 -11.62 10.59 -8.88
C LEU A 114 -10.29 11.25 -9.21
N TYR A 115 -9.84 11.19 -10.47
CA TYR A 115 -8.60 11.80 -10.91
C TYR A 115 -8.57 13.31 -10.63
N LYS A 116 -9.64 14.04 -10.93
CA LYS A 116 -9.76 15.46 -10.61
C LYS A 116 -9.63 15.75 -9.11
N VAL A 117 -10.20 14.88 -8.26
CA VAL A 117 -10.04 14.99 -6.80
C VAL A 117 -8.59 14.77 -6.40
N LEU A 118 -7.94 13.72 -6.92
CA LEU A 118 -6.57 13.35 -6.54
C LEU A 118 -5.52 14.36 -7.04
N SER A 119 -5.76 14.98 -8.20
CA SER A 119 -4.81 15.87 -8.88
C SER A 119 -5.02 17.36 -8.59
N LYS A 120 -6.05 17.72 -7.81
CA LYS A 120 -6.39 19.12 -7.55
C LYS A 120 -5.21 19.92 -6.99
N ASP A 121 -4.86 21.02 -7.64
CA ASP A 121 -3.77 21.93 -7.27
C ASP A 121 -2.37 21.27 -7.24
N LEU A 122 -2.18 20.15 -7.95
CA LEU A 122 -0.92 19.40 -8.01
C LEU A 122 -0.32 19.30 -9.41
N LEU A 123 -1.10 19.57 -10.46
CA LEU A 123 -0.65 19.50 -11.84
C LEU A 123 0.10 20.76 -12.25
N SER A 124 1.15 20.59 -13.04
CA SER A 124 1.84 21.69 -13.68
C SER A 124 0.93 22.39 -14.71
N LYS A 125 1.28 23.63 -15.09
CA LYS A 125 0.58 24.32 -16.18
C LYS A 125 0.66 23.53 -17.48
N TYR A 126 1.80 22.92 -17.78
CA TYR A 126 1.97 22.08 -18.96
C TYR A 126 0.98 20.91 -18.96
N ASP A 127 0.88 20.19 -17.83
CA ASP A 127 -0.04 19.05 -17.71
C ASP A 127 -1.50 19.47 -17.92
N LEU A 128 -1.88 20.62 -17.38
CA LEU A 128 -3.24 21.16 -17.55
C LEU A 128 -3.53 21.56 -19.00
N ASP A 129 -2.58 22.20 -19.66
CA ASP A 129 -2.72 22.69 -21.04
C ASP A 129 -2.80 21.53 -22.06
N HIS A 130 -2.17 20.36 -21.73
CA HIS A 130 -2.13 19.18 -22.60
C HIS A 130 -3.05 18.05 -22.14
N MET A 131 -3.89 18.30 -21.14
CA MET A 131 -4.89 17.33 -20.70
C MET A 131 -6.10 17.38 -21.62
N GLY A 132 -6.34 16.30 -22.36
CA GLY A 132 -7.55 16.12 -23.13
C GLY A 132 -8.81 15.97 -22.26
N PRO A 133 -9.96 15.74 -22.87
CA PRO A 133 -11.24 15.65 -22.13
C PRO A 133 -11.24 14.58 -21.03
N TYR A 134 -10.50 13.50 -21.21
CA TYR A 134 -10.44 12.38 -20.26
C TYR A 134 -9.00 11.98 -19.92
N TYR A 135 -8.09 12.02 -20.85
CA TYR A 135 -6.72 11.51 -20.74
C TYR A 135 -5.73 12.54 -21.30
N ARG A 136 -4.45 12.31 -21.10
CA ARG A 136 -3.39 13.14 -21.69
C ARG A 136 -3.47 13.17 -23.22
N ASP A 137 -3.13 14.30 -23.80
CA ASP A 137 -3.08 14.51 -25.25
C ASP A 137 -1.63 14.60 -25.77
N ASP A 138 -0.68 14.03 -25.05
CA ASP A 138 0.71 13.89 -25.47
C ASP A 138 1.34 12.63 -24.91
N ASP A 139 2.53 12.27 -25.40
CA ASP A 139 3.30 11.15 -24.89
C ASP A 139 3.94 11.50 -23.54
N VAL A 140 4.17 10.47 -22.72
CA VAL A 140 4.71 10.65 -21.37
C VAL A 140 5.84 9.67 -21.11
N PHE A 141 6.85 10.13 -20.38
CA PHE A 141 7.92 9.30 -19.83
C PHE A 141 7.63 8.96 -18.36
N ILE A 142 7.90 7.71 -18.00
CA ILE A 142 7.70 7.17 -16.65
C ILE A 142 9.08 7.04 -16.01
N TYR A 143 9.27 7.75 -14.90
CA TYR A 143 10.48 7.69 -14.10
C TYR A 143 10.23 6.80 -12.87
N TYR A 144 11.02 5.75 -12.72
CA TYR A 144 11.03 4.92 -11.53
C TYR A 144 12.03 5.54 -10.54
N SER A 145 11.72 5.56 -9.25
CA SER A 145 12.41 6.35 -8.22
C SER A 145 13.93 6.44 -8.35
N ASP A 146 14.50 7.57 -7.93
CA ASP A 146 15.90 8.01 -8.08
C ASP A 146 17.00 7.00 -7.68
N ASN A 147 16.67 6.00 -6.88
CA ASN A 147 17.61 4.96 -6.44
C ASN A 147 17.71 3.76 -7.39
N VAL A 148 16.95 3.74 -8.47
CA VAL A 148 16.97 2.67 -9.45
C VAL A 148 17.53 3.25 -10.73
N GLN A 149 18.76 2.91 -11.11
CA GLN A 149 19.37 3.27 -12.41
C GLN A 149 18.63 2.57 -13.56
N ILE A 150 17.37 2.94 -13.75
CA ILE A 150 16.51 2.40 -14.79
C ILE A 150 16.25 3.54 -15.78
N PRO A 151 16.46 3.32 -17.07
CA PRO A 151 16.10 4.29 -18.09
C PRO A 151 14.60 4.64 -17.99
N PRO A 152 14.23 5.87 -18.30
CA PRO A 152 12.83 6.25 -18.38
C PRO A 152 12.08 5.31 -19.33
N ASP A 153 10.93 4.84 -18.88
CA ASP A 153 10.02 4.04 -19.68
C ASP A 153 8.96 4.95 -20.33
N LYS A 154 8.20 4.44 -21.29
CA LYS A 154 7.13 5.21 -21.94
C LYS A 154 5.78 4.65 -21.53
N GLY A 155 4.81 5.53 -21.32
CA GLY A 155 3.40 5.19 -21.38
C GLY A 155 3.03 4.71 -22.79
N ILE A 156 1.87 4.10 -22.96
CA ILE A 156 1.38 3.75 -24.29
C ILE A 156 1.17 5.03 -25.12
N GLN A 157 1.20 4.91 -26.45
CA GLN A 157 0.99 6.04 -27.37
C GLN A 157 -0.39 6.66 -27.13
N LYS A 158 -0.49 7.98 -27.18
CA LYS A 158 -1.72 8.71 -26.85
C LYS A 158 -2.95 8.23 -27.67
N GLN A 159 -2.75 7.84 -28.93
CA GLN A 159 -3.79 7.35 -29.82
C GLN A 159 -4.42 6.00 -29.35
N GLN A 160 -3.69 5.24 -28.54
CA GLN A 160 -4.13 3.94 -28.04
C GLN A 160 -4.79 4.02 -26.65
N ILE A 161 -4.65 5.15 -25.95
CA ILE A 161 -5.15 5.28 -24.55
C ILE A 161 -6.64 4.96 -24.45
N GLU A 162 -7.44 5.49 -25.34
CA GLU A 162 -8.89 5.31 -25.30
C GLU A 162 -9.29 3.82 -25.42
N GLU A 163 -8.68 3.09 -26.36
CA GLU A 163 -8.94 1.64 -26.53
C GLU A 163 -8.53 0.85 -25.28
N HIS A 164 -7.32 1.09 -24.78
CA HIS A 164 -6.81 0.41 -23.59
C HIS A 164 -7.63 0.72 -22.34
N MET A 165 -8.07 1.96 -22.16
CA MET A 165 -8.94 2.34 -21.04
C MET A 165 -10.34 1.73 -21.16
N ASN A 166 -10.89 1.59 -22.37
CA ASN A 166 -12.14 0.86 -22.58
C ASN A 166 -11.99 -0.63 -22.19
N ASN A 167 -10.87 -1.25 -22.54
CA ASN A 167 -10.55 -2.62 -22.12
C ASN A 167 -10.39 -2.72 -20.60
N TYR A 168 -9.75 -1.73 -19.97
CA TYR A 168 -9.62 -1.62 -18.52
C TYR A 168 -10.98 -1.62 -17.80
N PHE A 169 -11.93 -0.79 -18.24
CA PHE A 169 -13.28 -0.75 -17.65
C PHE A 169 -14.06 -2.04 -17.91
N LYS A 170 -13.98 -2.61 -19.11
CA LYS A 170 -14.61 -3.90 -19.42
C LYS A 170 -14.06 -5.00 -18.50
N PHE A 171 -12.75 -5.04 -18.29
CA PHE A 171 -12.11 -6.00 -17.40
C PHE A 171 -12.60 -5.86 -15.96
N LEU A 172 -12.60 -4.64 -15.40
CA LEU A 172 -13.03 -4.39 -14.01
C LEU A 172 -14.51 -4.68 -13.77
N ASN A 173 -15.37 -4.40 -14.76
CA ASN A 173 -16.82 -4.54 -14.64
C ASN A 173 -17.35 -5.89 -15.18
N ASN A 174 -16.47 -6.78 -15.63
CA ASN A 174 -16.87 -8.12 -16.03
C ASN A 174 -17.34 -8.89 -14.79
N GLN A 175 -18.65 -9.15 -14.73
CA GLN A 175 -19.29 -9.89 -13.65
C GLN A 175 -19.10 -11.39 -13.88
N LYS A 176 -18.27 -12.02 -13.08
CA LYS A 176 -18.18 -13.47 -12.90
C LYS A 176 -18.38 -13.76 -11.43
N GLU A 177 -18.79 -14.98 -11.11
CA GLU A 177 -18.69 -15.45 -9.73
C GLU A 177 -17.20 -15.52 -9.37
N GLU A 178 -16.79 -14.62 -8.48
CA GLU A 178 -15.40 -14.46 -8.06
C GLU A 178 -15.30 -14.65 -6.54
N THR A 179 -14.30 -15.40 -6.12
CA THR A 179 -13.94 -15.49 -4.71
C THR A 179 -13.32 -14.18 -4.23
N MET A 180 -13.18 -14.01 -2.93
CA MET A 180 -12.50 -12.84 -2.38
C MET A 180 -11.07 -12.69 -2.92
N THR A 181 -10.35 -13.80 -3.04
CA THR A 181 -8.99 -13.80 -3.58
C THR A 181 -8.95 -13.52 -5.07
N ASP A 182 -9.98 -13.88 -5.83
CA ASP A 182 -10.10 -13.50 -7.24
C ASP A 182 -10.27 -12.01 -7.41
N HIS A 183 -11.03 -11.34 -6.54
CA HIS A 183 -11.11 -9.87 -6.51
C HIS A 183 -9.75 -9.24 -6.20
N TYR A 184 -8.93 -9.82 -5.31
CA TYR A 184 -7.57 -9.36 -5.10
C TYR A 184 -6.72 -9.51 -6.35
N VAL A 185 -6.72 -10.67 -7.01
CA VAL A 185 -5.98 -10.88 -8.26
C VAL A 185 -6.43 -9.89 -9.33
N LYS A 186 -7.73 -9.70 -9.51
CA LYS A 186 -8.31 -8.78 -10.48
C LYS A 186 -7.91 -7.33 -10.22
N SER A 187 -7.95 -6.90 -8.96
CA SER A 187 -7.51 -5.57 -8.56
C SER A 187 -6.03 -5.31 -8.88
N GLN A 188 -5.17 -6.34 -8.73
CA GLN A 188 -3.73 -6.25 -9.02
C GLN A 188 -3.46 -6.22 -10.54
N ILE A 189 -4.20 -6.98 -11.32
CA ILE A 189 -4.13 -6.92 -12.78
C ILE A 189 -4.53 -5.51 -13.26
N ALA A 190 -5.65 -4.99 -12.74
CA ALA A 190 -6.11 -3.65 -13.06
C ALA A 190 -5.08 -2.58 -12.64
N HIS A 191 -4.48 -2.72 -11.44
CA HIS A 191 -3.42 -1.85 -10.97
C HIS A 191 -2.24 -1.80 -11.95
N PHE A 192 -1.71 -2.96 -12.31
CA PHE A 192 -0.62 -3.05 -13.28
C PHE A 192 -1.01 -2.41 -14.63
N TYR A 193 -2.19 -2.75 -15.15
CA TYR A 193 -2.62 -2.30 -16.45
C TYR A 193 -2.81 -0.78 -16.51
N PHE A 194 -3.34 -0.19 -15.44
CA PHE A 194 -3.44 1.27 -15.35
C PHE A 194 -2.07 1.96 -15.40
N ILE A 195 -1.09 1.43 -14.65
CA ILE A 195 0.30 1.93 -14.66
C ILE A 195 0.93 1.73 -16.04
N TYR A 196 0.64 0.61 -16.71
CA TYR A 196 1.12 0.33 -18.05
C TYR A 196 0.58 1.32 -19.08
N ILE A 197 -0.73 1.61 -19.06
CA ILE A 197 -1.38 2.59 -19.93
C ILE A 197 -0.84 3.99 -19.66
N HIS A 198 -0.70 4.35 -18.40
CA HIS A 198 -0.29 5.66 -17.94
C HIS A 198 -1.12 6.80 -18.53
N PRO A 199 -2.44 6.82 -18.28
CA PRO A 199 -3.39 7.65 -19.03
C PRO A 199 -3.30 9.16 -18.73
N TYR A 200 -2.54 9.57 -17.73
CA TYR A 200 -2.37 10.96 -17.30
C TYR A 200 -0.90 11.37 -17.32
N PHE A 201 -0.60 12.68 -17.19
CA PHE A 201 0.77 13.17 -17.08
C PHE A 201 1.38 12.86 -15.72
N ASP A 202 0.63 13.08 -14.65
CA ASP A 202 1.04 12.77 -13.27
C ASP A 202 -0.10 12.09 -12.50
N ILE A 203 0.11 11.75 -11.23
CA ILE A 203 -0.85 11.13 -10.30
C ILE A 203 -1.30 9.72 -10.74
N ASN A 204 -0.68 9.12 -11.75
CA ASN A 204 -1.06 7.79 -12.23
C ASN A 204 -0.90 6.70 -11.15
N GLY A 205 0.19 6.70 -10.40
CA GLY A 205 0.43 5.74 -9.32
C GLY A 205 -0.64 5.82 -8.23
N ARG A 206 -0.93 7.02 -7.75
CA ARG A 206 -1.98 7.29 -6.76
C ARG A 206 -3.36 6.88 -7.27
N THR A 207 -3.68 7.21 -8.51
CA THR A 207 -4.96 6.84 -9.15
C THR A 207 -5.09 5.32 -9.29
N ALA A 208 -4.07 4.63 -9.77
CA ALA A 208 -4.05 3.17 -9.92
C ALA A 208 -4.29 2.47 -8.57
N ARG A 209 -3.55 2.87 -7.52
CA ARG A 209 -3.70 2.31 -6.18
C ARG A 209 -5.09 2.57 -5.59
N THR A 210 -5.59 3.80 -5.72
CA THR A 210 -6.93 4.15 -5.23
C THR A 210 -8.02 3.40 -5.99
N THR A 211 -7.89 3.21 -7.30
CA THR A 211 -8.87 2.45 -8.11
C THR A 211 -8.84 0.96 -7.80
N SER A 212 -7.66 0.39 -7.53
CA SER A 212 -7.54 -1.00 -7.08
C SER A 212 -8.27 -1.22 -5.75
N MET A 213 -8.09 -0.30 -4.81
CA MET A 213 -8.82 -0.30 -3.55
C MET A 213 -10.33 -0.11 -3.75
N TRP A 214 -10.74 0.74 -4.69
CA TRP A 214 -12.14 0.92 -5.06
C TRP A 214 -12.79 -0.37 -5.55
N HIS A 215 -12.08 -1.15 -6.39
CA HIS A 215 -12.56 -2.45 -6.83
C HIS A 215 -12.80 -3.41 -5.66
N LEU A 216 -11.87 -3.47 -4.71
CA LEU A 216 -12.00 -4.31 -3.51
C LEU A 216 -13.19 -3.86 -2.63
N LEU A 217 -13.36 -2.55 -2.42
CA LEU A 217 -14.47 -1.98 -1.66
C LEU A 217 -15.82 -2.29 -2.29
N LYS A 218 -15.93 -2.09 -3.60
CA LYS A 218 -17.18 -2.34 -4.35
C LYS A 218 -17.63 -3.80 -4.25
N ASN A 219 -16.68 -4.73 -4.21
CA ASN A 219 -16.95 -6.17 -4.17
C ASN A 219 -16.87 -6.75 -2.75
N GLU A 220 -16.86 -5.90 -1.72
CA GLU A 220 -16.82 -6.30 -0.32
C GLU A 220 -15.66 -7.26 0.02
N ALA A 221 -14.59 -7.20 -0.75
CA ALA A 221 -13.38 -7.98 -0.51
C ALA A 221 -12.58 -7.34 0.63
N TYR A 222 -12.78 -7.82 1.84
CA TYR A 222 -12.12 -7.36 3.07
C TYR A 222 -10.79 -8.07 3.29
N PRO A 223 -9.85 -7.43 4.02
CA PRO A 223 -9.74 -6.03 4.40
C PRO A 223 -8.99 -5.22 3.33
N TYR A 224 -9.53 -4.13 2.94
CA TYR A 224 -9.11 -3.33 1.80
C TYR A 224 -7.95 -2.35 2.04
N ILE A 225 -7.47 -2.21 3.26
CA ILE A 225 -6.59 -1.10 3.63
C ILE A 225 -5.11 -1.45 3.57
N ILE A 226 -4.81 -2.71 3.43
CA ILE A 226 -3.47 -3.27 3.63
C ILE A 226 -2.60 -3.17 2.39
N PHE A 227 -3.22 -2.90 1.26
CA PHE A 227 -2.58 -2.96 -0.05
C PHE A 227 -1.39 -2.00 -0.20
N ASN A 228 -1.60 -0.72 0.08
CA ASN A 228 -0.57 0.29 -0.10
C ASN A 228 0.57 0.15 0.92
N ARG A 229 0.27 -0.29 2.15
CA ARG A 229 1.28 -0.49 3.18
C ARG A 229 2.29 -1.57 2.80
N GLY A 230 1.82 -2.67 2.21
CA GLY A 230 2.69 -3.72 1.68
C GLY A 230 3.63 -3.20 0.59
N ILE A 231 3.14 -2.40 -0.34
CA ILE A 231 3.94 -1.74 -1.37
C ILE A 231 4.93 -0.75 -0.75
N GLY A 232 4.47 0.12 0.16
CA GLY A 232 5.32 1.14 0.79
C GLY A 232 6.51 0.56 1.52
N ASN A 233 6.35 -0.61 2.15
CA ASN A 233 7.44 -1.33 2.82
C ASN A 233 8.45 -1.98 1.87
N THR A 234 8.10 -2.17 0.60
CA THR A 234 8.89 -2.91 -0.39
C THR A 234 8.97 -2.21 -1.76
N LYS A 235 8.97 -0.88 -1.76
CA LYS A 235 8.91 -0.01 -2.95
C LYS A 235 9.87 -0.43 -4.07
N ASN A 236 11.13 -0.75 -3.74
CA ASN A 236 12.11 -1.17 -4.74
C ASN A 236 11.76 -2.51 -5.41
N ILE A 237 11.16 -3.44 -4.65
CA ILE A 237 10.71 -4.73 -5.21
C ILE A 237 9.51 -4.48 -6.11
N TYR A 238 8.58 -3.63 -5.68
CA TYR A 238 7.39 -3.25 -6.44
C TYR A 238 7.74 -2.73 -7.84
N TYR A 239 8.67 -1.77 -7.97
CA TYR A 239 9.07 -1.26 -9.27
C TYR A 239 9.81 -2.30 -10.13
N LYS A 240 10.67 -3.14 -9.52
CA LYS A 240 11.33 -4.25 -10.23
C LYS A 240 10.32 -5.25 -10.80
N GLU A 241 9.28 -5.60 -10.04
CA GLU A 241 8.26 -6.54 -10.50
C GLU A 241 7.36 -5.94 -11.60
N ILE A 242 7.06 -4.62 -11.56
CA ILE A 242 6.38 -3.93 -12.66
C ILE A 242 7.20 -4.03 -13.95
N LEU A 243 8.48 -3.68 -13.90
CA LEU A 243 9.37 -3.71 -15.08
C LEU A 243 9.50 -5.11 -15.64
N LYS A 244 9.68 -6.11 -14.78
CA LYS A 244 9.74 -7.52 -15.18
C LYS A 244 8.45 -7.98 -15.85
N ALA A 245 7.30 -7.59 -15.32
CA ALA A 245 6.01 -7.89 -15.90
C ALA A 245 5.82 -7.25 -17.28
N LYS A 246 6.25 -5.99 -17.45
CA LYS A 246 6.24 -5.29 -18.75
C LYS A 246 7.13 -5.99 -19.77
N GLN A 247 8.37 -6.34 -19.41
CA GLN A 247 9.34 -6.98 -20.30
C GLN A 247 8.94 -8.39 -20.74
N SER A 248 8.30 -9.15 -19.85
CA SER A 248 7.92 -10.54 -20.12
C SER A 248 6.48 -10.73 -20.61
N ASN A 249 5.67 -9.69 -20.60
CA ASN A 249 4.22 -9.74 -20.76
C ASN A 249 3.52 -10.73 -19.80
N ASN A 250 4.17 -11.08 -18.69
CA ASN A 250 3.70 -12.07 -17.72
C ASN A 250 3.55 -11.47 -16.34
N LEU A 251 2.32 -11.39 -15.84
CA LEU A 251 1.99 -10.75 -14.57
C LEU A 251 2.15 -11.66 -13.34
N THR A 252 2.43 -12.94 -13.52
CA THR A 252 2.44 -13.93 -12.42
C THR A 252 3.32 -13.52 -11.24
N SER A 253 4.56 -13.09 -11.52
CA SER A 253 5.51 -12.70 -10.48
C SER A 253 5.06 -11.46 -9.73
N PHE A 254 4.59 -10.44 -10.45
CA PHE A 254 4.06 -9.21 -9.88
C PHE A 254 2.85 -9.47 -8.98
N ILE A 255 1.88 -10.26 -9.45
CA ILE A 255 0.68 -10.60 -8.67
C ILE A 255 1.04 -11.46 -7.45
N ASN A 256 1.91 -12.46 -7.59
CA ASN A 256 2.37 -13.26 -6.46
C ASN A 256 3.06 -12.39 -5.39
N TYR A 257 3.88 -11.43 -5.80
CA TYR A 257 4.51 -10.47 -4.90
C TYR A 257 3.47 -9.67 -4.12
N LEU A 258 2.45 -9.11 -4.82
CA LEU A 258 1.42 -8.30 -4.17
C LEU A 258 0.51 -9.12 -3.24
N LEU A 259 0.11 -10.33 -3.64
CA LEU A 259 -0.68 -11.22 -2.77
C LEU A 259 0.09 -11.60 -1.49
N LYS A 260 1.40 -11.88 -1.60
CA LYS A 260 2.25 -12.09 -0.42
C LYS A 260 2.36 -10.86 0.46
N SER A 261 2.47 -9.68 -0.14
CA SER A 261 2.47 -8.41 0.62
C SER A 261 1.17 -8.20 1.37
N VAL A 262 0.03 -8.44 0.72
CA VAL A 262 -1.30 -8.37 1.37
C VAL A 262 -1.37 -9.34 2.54
N LYS A 263 -0.97 -10.60 2.35
CA LYS A 263 -0.99 -11.60 3.42
C LYS A 263 -0.14 -11.20 4.63
N GLN A 264 1.08 -10.69 4.39
CA GLN A 264 1.93 -10.19 5.48
C GLN A 264 1.27 -9.06 6.27
N GLU A 265 0.60 -8.15 5.58
CA GLU A 265 -0.08 -7.04 6.24
C GLU A 265 -1.32 -7.52 7.01
N LEU A 266 -2.05 -8.52 6.51
CA LEU A 266 -3.14 -9.18 7.23
C LEU A 266 -2.67 -9.84 8.53
N GLU A 267 -1.53 -10.53 8.49
CA GLU A 267 -0.93 -11.09 9.71
C GLU A 267 -0.59 -10.01 10.75
N LYS A 268 -0.11 -8.85 10.30
CA LYS A 268 0.16 -7.70 11.19
C LYS A 268 -1.13 -7.15 11.79
N GLU A 269 -2.18 -7.01 10.99
CA GLU A 269 -3.50 -6.57 11.49
C GLU A 269 -4.05 -7.53 12.55
N TYR A 270 -3.96 -8.83 12.31
CA TYR A 270 -4.36 -9.83 13.27
C TYR A 270 -3.58 -9.68 14.59
N ILE A 271 -2.25 -9.52 14.53
CA ILE A 271 -1.42 -9.29 15.73
C ILE A 271 -1.86 -8.01 16.46
N MET A 272 -2.11 -6.93 15.73
CA MET A 272 -2.61 -5.68 16.31
C MET A 272 -3.95 -5.86 17.03
N GLN A 273 -4.86 -6.62 16.44
CA GLN A 273 -6.15 -6.93 17.05
C GLN A 273 -5.98 -7.73 18.35
N VAL A 274 -5.10 -8.73 18.35
CA VAL A 274 -4.78 -9.50 19.58
C VAL A 274 -4.18 -8.59 20.63
N ILE A 275 -3.25 -7.68 20.29
CA ILE A 275 -2.70 -6.71 21.25
C ILE A 275 -3.80 -5.85 21.88
N GLN A 276 -4.72 -5.33 21.07
CA GLN A 276 -5.80 -4.47 21.56
C GLN A 276 -6.80 -5.22 22.43
N SER A 277 -7.19 -6.44 22.05
CA SER A 277 -8.16 -7.25 22.80
C SER A 277 -7.59 -7.77 24.11
N THR A 278 -6.36 -8.28 24.12
CA THR A 278 -5.75 -8.92 25.28
C THR A 278 -5.40 -7.91 26.38
N GLN A 279 -5.08 -6.68 26.02
CA GLN A 279 -4.59 -5.69 26.98
C GLN A 279 -5.61 -4.63 27.38
N ASN A 280 -6.81 -4.65 26.77
CA ASN A 280 -7.87 -3.65 26.99
C ASN A 280 -7.34 -2.20 26.97
N LYS A 281 -6.34 -1.93 26.12
CA LYS A 281 -5.61 -0.66 26.07
C LYS A 281 -5.90 0.07 24.77
N ASN A 282 -6.34 1.30 24.89
CA ASN A 282 -6.40 2.21 23.74
C ASN A 282 -4.98 2.61 23.35
N LEU A 283 -4.55 2.22 22.16
CA LEU A 283 -3.30 2.65 21.56
C LEU A 283 -3.52 3.95 20.78
N SER A 284 -2.58 4.88 20.93
CA SER A 284 -2.52 6.07 20.06
C SER A 284 -2.13 5.66 18.62
N THR A 285 -2.38 6.54 17.67
CA THR A 285 -1.97 6.34 16.27
C THR A 285 -0.47 6.12 16.15
N THR A 286 0.33 6.85 16.92
CA THR A 286 1.79 6.69 16.96
C THR A 286 2.20 5.33 17.48
N GLU A 287 1.59 4.84 18.55
CA GLU A 287 1.85 3.51 19.11
C GLU A 287 1.48 2.39 18.11
N ILE A 288 0.33 2.51 17.48
CA ILE A 288 -0.10 1.57 16.42
C ILE A 288 0.91 1.54 15.28
N THR A 289 1.29 2.72 14.77
CA THR A 289 2.27 2.82 13.68
C THR A 289 3.60 2.23 14.08
N THR A 290 4.06 2.49 15.30
CA THR A 290 5.32 1.94 15.84
C THR A 290 5.30 0.41 15.91
N VAL A 291 4.20 -0.19 16.39
CA VAL A 291 4.06 -1.65 16.40
C VAL A 291 4.09 -2.23 14.99
N LEU A 292 3.35 -1.62 14.05
CA LEU A 292 3.34 -2.05 12.65
C LEU A 292 4.72 -1.93 11.99
N ASP A 293 5.48 -0.91 12.33
CA ASP A 293 6.86 -0.75 11.87
C ASP A 293 7.79 -1.83 12.47
N ILE A 294 7.67 -2.13 13.77
CA ILE A 294 8.40 -3.22 14.41
C ILE A 294 8.09 -4.56 13.73
N LEU A 295 6.81 -4.85 13.46
CA LEU A 295 6.38 -6.07 12.76
C LEU A 295 6.88 -6.14 11.30
N SER A 296 7.17 -4.99 10.69
CA SER A 296 7.70 -4.92 9.33
C SER A 296 9.20 -5.15 9.26
N MET A 297 9.88 -5.09 10.39
CA MET A 297 11.33 -5.30 10.48
C MET A 297 11.64 -6.80 10.61
N LYS A 298 12.67 -7.25 9.91
CA LYS A 298 13.14 -8.65 10.02
C LYS A 298 14.29 -8.76 11.02
N GLY A 299 14.19 -9.68 11.97
CA GLY A 299 15.24 -9.99 12.94
C GLY A 299 15.29 -9.05 14.16
N LEU A 300 16.33 -9.18 14.99
CA LEU A 300 16.55 -8.35 16.18
C LEU A 300 16.78 -6.89 15.82
N ARG A 301 16.27 -5.98 16.65
CA ARG A 301 16.29 -4.53 16.40
C ARG A 301 16.83 -3.76 17.59
N THR A 302 17.94 -3.08 17.36
CA THR A 302 18.45 -2.10 18.30
C THR A 302 17.70 -0.77 18.12
N LEU A 303 17.84 0.12 19.11
CA LEU A 303 17.32 1.49 18.97
C LEU A 303 17.90 2.21 17.74
N LYS A 304 19.17 1.93 17.38
CA LYS A 304 19.82 2.49 16.18
C LYS A 304 19.17 1.97 14.90
N ASP A 305 18.91 0.65 14.84
CA ASP A 305 18.26 0.04 13.66
C ASP A 305 16.85 0.61 13.48
N TYR A 306 16.10 0.73 14.59
CA TYR A 306 14.77 1.31 14.53
C TYR A 306 14.83 2.78 14.10
N THR A 307 15.73 3.59 14.66
CA THR A 307 15.93 4.98 14.27
C THR A 307 16.29 5.13 12.79
N TYR A 308 17.20 4.29 12.30
CA TYR A 308 17.60 4.29 10.90
C TYR A 308 16.39 3.99 9.98
N LEU A 309 15.66 2.93 10.26
CA LEU A 309 14.52 2.52 9.44
C LEU A 309 13.35 3.51 9.53
N TYR A 310 13.10 4.07 10.70
CA TYR A 310 12.11 5.13 10.87
C TYR A 310 12.44 6.34 10.00
N ASN A 311 13.68 6.82 10.06
CA ASN A 311 14.14 8.00 9.32
C ASN A 311 14.25 7.79 7.80
N GLN A 312 14.13 6.55 7.31
CA GLN A 312 13.99 6.23 5.89
C GLN A 312 12.56 6.43 5.36
N LYS A 313 11.56 6.42 6.23
CA LYS A 313 10.14 6.42 5.89
C LYS A 313 9.35 7.59 6.46
N ASN A 314 10.00 8.42 7.28
CA ASN A 314 9.38 9.51 8.02
C ASN A 314 10.32 10.72 8.03
N GLU A 315 9.80 11.87 8.46
CA GLU A 315 10.66 12.99 8.82
C GLU A 315 11.67 12.59 9.88
N LYS A 316 12.89 13.08 9.73
CA LYS A 316 14.01 12.67 10.59
C LYS A 316 13.78 13.08 12.04
N LYS A 317 13.82 12.11 12.95
CA LYS A 317 13.84 12.31 14.41
C LYS A 317 15.18 11.90 15.00
N ARG A 318 15.54 12.52 16.13
CA ARG A 318 16.73 12.12 16.91
C ARG A 318 16.46 10.79 17.60
N ILE A 319 17.51 10.03 17.82
CA ILE A 319 17.44 8.72 18.48
C ILE A 319 16.78 8.78 19.88
N LYS A 320 17.00 9.90 20.60
CA LYS A 320 16.37 10.14 21.91
C LYS A 320 14.85 10.30 21.78
N ASP A 321 14.41 11.12 20.84
CA ASP A 321 13.00 11.40 20.62
C ASP A 321 12.25 10.13 20.20
N ILE A 322 12.84 9.31 19.34
CA ILE A 322 12.27 7.99 18.95
C ILE A 322 12.13 7.07 20.16
N LYS A 323 13.14 7.03 21.04
CA LYS A 323 13.06 6.23 22.25
C LYS A 323 11.90 6.70 23.13
N GLU A 324 11.87 7.99 23.47
CA GLU A 324 10.94 8.57 24.45
C GLU A 324 9.50 8.65 23.92
N GLU A 325 9.32 8.97 22.65
CA GLU A 325 7.98 9.16 22.07
C GLU A 325 7.35 7.87 21.53
N MET A 326 8.16 6.88 21.15
CA MET A 326 7.69 5.71 20.41
C MET A 326 7.90 4.39 21.12
N LEU A 327 9.09 4.15 21.69
CA LEU A 327 9.40 2.84 22.28
C LEU A 327 9.07 2.78 23.78
N ASP A 328 9.38 3.81 24.55
CA ASP A 328 9.12 3.83 25.99
C ASP A 328 7.62 3.68 26.33
N PRO A 329 6.66 4.32 25.64
CA PRO A 329 5.24 4.09 25.88
C PRO A 329 4.79 2.64 25.64
N LEU A 330 5.38 1.96 24.64
CA LEU A 330 5.09 0.55 24.36
C LEU A 330 5.71 -0.39 25.40
N LEU A 331 6.89 -0.04 25.94
CA LEU A 331 7.50 -0.76 27.07
C LEU A 331 6.66 -0.64 28.35
N GLU A 332 6.21 0.57 28.69
CA GLU A 332 5.35 0.84 29.86
C GLU A 332 4.03 0.07 29.77
N LYS A 333 3.50 -0.09 28.57
CA LYS A 333 2.30 -0.88 28.29
C LYS A 333 2.57 -2.39 28.20
N ASN A 334 3.81 -2.85 28.34
CA ASN A 334 4.24 -4.25 28.16
C ASN A 334 3.88 -4.85 26.79
N ILE A 335 3.78 -4.03 25.75
CA ILE A 335 3.52 -4.48 24.37
C ILE A 335 4.79 -4.98 23.72
N ILE A 336 5.91 -4.33 24.03
CA ILE A 336 7.24 -4.74 23.60
C ILE A 336 8.11 -5.08 24.82
N THR A 337 9.13 -5.89 24.57
CA THR A 337 10.18 -6.21 25.54
C THR A 337 11.49 -5.56 25.13
N LYS A 338 12.37 -5.36 26.11
CA LYS A 338 13.72 -4.86 25.94
C LYS A 338 14.68 -5.86 26.54
N GLU A 339 15.43 -6.53 25.70
CA GLU A 339 16.39 -7.55 26.13
C GLU A 339 17.81 -7.14 25.80
N ARG A 340 18.80 -7.69 26.56
CA ARG A 340 20.20 -7.47 26.25
C ARG A 340 20.59 -8.39 25.09
N GLU A 341 21.21 -7.84 24.06
CA GLU A 341 21.73 -8.66 22.97
C GLU A 341 22.89 -9.53 23.43
N THR A 342 22.71 -10.85 23.46
CA THR A 342 23.72 -11.79 23.96
C THR A 342 24.63 -12.37 22.85
N ASN A 343 24.23 -12.30 21.57
CA ASN A 343 24.87 -12.99 20.45
C ASN A 343 25.14 -12.10 19.22
N GLY A 344 25.25 -10.79 19.37
CA GLY A 344 25.27 -9.89 18.24
C GLY A 344 26.66 -9.56 17.70
N ARG A 345 26.74 -9.30 16.43
CA ARG A 345 27.89 -8.75 15.68
C ARG A 345 28.36 -7.36 16.16
N TYR A 346 27.71 -6.79 17.17
CA TYR A 346 27.93 -5.43 17.70
C TYR A 346 28.48 -5.39 19.12
N ASN A 347 29.15 -6.43 19.56
CA ASN A 347 29.57 -6.67 20.95
C ASN A 347 30.73 -5.81 21.45
N HIS A 348 31.00 -4.63 20.87
CA HIS A 348 32.12 -3.81 21.31
C HIS A 348 31.84 -2.86 22.49
N SER A 349 30.59 -2.74 22.97
CA SER A 349 30.26 -1.81 24.06
C SER A 349 29.35 -2.36 25.18
N GLY A 350 28.89 -3.59 25.13
CA GLY A 350 28.09 -4.22 26.21
C GLY A 350 26.73 -3.55 26.52
N LYS A 351 26.24 -2.64 25.66
CA LYS A 351 25.08 -1.78 25.94
C LYS A 351 23.96 -1.87 24.87
N ASN A 352 24.00 -2.83 23.97
CA ASN A 352 22.97 -2.92 22.95
C ASN A 352 21.75 -3.67 23.49
N PHE A 353 20.64 -2.97 23.57
CA PHE A 353 19.35 -3.57 23.82
C PHE A 353 18.61 -3.78 22.51
N VAL A 354 17.88 -4.87 22.41
CA VAL A 354 16.97 -5.19 21.30
C VAL A 354 15.54 -5.09 21.79
N PHE A 355 14.67 -4.65 20.90
CA PHE A 355 13.26 -4.47 21.16
C PHE A 355 12.48 -5.49 20.29
N SER A 356 11.54 -6.17 20.90
CA SER A 356 10.67 -7.15 20.24
C SER A 356 9.27 -7.10 20.84
N LEU A 357 8.29 -7.68 20.14
CA LEU A 357 6.98 -7.87 20.74
C LEU A 357 7.04 -8.78 21.96
N ASN A 358 6.23 -8.47 22.96
CA ASN A 358 6.08 -9.30 24.16
C ASN A 358 5.18 -10.52 23.86
N LYS A 359 5.77 -11.55 23.28
CA LYS A 359 5.07 -12.76 22.83
C LYS A 359 4.39 -13.50 23.95
N ASP A 360 4.95 -13.47 25.17
CA ASP A 360 4.41 -14.17 26.33
C ASP A 360 3.07 -13.62 26.81
N LYS A 361 2.72 -12.40 26.36
CA LYS A 361 1.46 -11.73 26.65
C LYS A 361 0.45 -11.83 25.51
N LEU A 362 0.80 -12.46 24.39
CA LEU A 362 -0.03 -12.52 23.19
C LEU A 362 -0.39 -13.99 22.89
N GLU A 363 -1.67 -14.30 23.01
CA GLU A 363 -2.21 -15.60 22.59
C GLU A 363 -2.43 -15.61 21.08
N LEU A 364 -1.34 -15.80 20.31
CA LEU A 364 -1.36 -15.80 18.86
C LEU A 364 -1.62 -17.21 18.30
N ASP A 365 -2.60 -17.31 17.38
CA ASP A 365 -2.75 -18.53 16.59
C ASP A 365 -1.59 -18.65 15.59
N LYS A 366 -0.74 -19.68 15.81
CA LYS A 366 0.42 -19.96 14.97
C LYS A 366 0.05 -20.28 13.51
N ASN A 367 -1.18 -20.68 13.24
CA ASN A 367 -1.64 -20.93 11.89
C ASN A 367 -1.92 -19.63 11.12
N LYS A 368 -2.24 -18.55 11.85
CA LYS A 368 -2.48 -17.23 11.27
C LYS A 368 -1.23 -16.38 11.11
N VAL A 369 -0.13 -16.70 11.84
CA VAL A 369 1.12 -15.92 11.81
C VAL A 369 2.25 -16.79 11.26
N LYS A 370 2.33 -16.91 9.94
CA LYS A 370 3.33 -17.75 9.25
C LYS A 370 4.44 -16.96 8.56
N MET A 371 4.14 -15.76 8.09
CA MET A 371 5.10 -14.97 7.29
C MET A 371 5.87 -13.95 8.13
N ILE A 372 5.29 -13.51 9.25
CA ILE A 372 5.95 -12.58 10.17
C ILE A 372 6.79 -13.38 11.15
N LYS A 373 8.08 -13.07 11.18
CA LYS A 373 8.97 -13.59 12.23
C LYS A 373 8.86 -12.65 13.43
N LEU A 374 8.13 -13.11 14.40
CA LEU A 374 8.00 -12.45 15.71
C LEU A 374 9.29 -12.59 16.52
#